data_094b367a3f5c13cf2cda6a009a5dee43
#
_entry.id   094b367a3f5c13cf2cda6a009a5dee43
#
_cell.length_a   1.000
_cell.length_b   1.000
_cell.length_c   1.000
_cell.angle_alpha   90.00
_cell.angle_beta   90.00
_cell.angle_gamma   90.00
#
_symmetry.space_group_name_H-M   'P 1'
#
loop_
_entity.id
_entity.type
_entity.pdbx_description
1 polymer ?
#
loop_
_entity_poly.entity_id
_entity_poly.type
_entity_poly.pdbx_seq_one_letter_code
_entity_poly.pdbx_strand_id
1 'polypeptide(L)'
;MALARKPTRSSPRSSTSEAGRPVDLRLLAPAAAAWACAAIAVQGGRWIGLVLGLGVVAGSLGLLRRSWTVCAVGVAMAGAAGVAGMWAAALNHSLPAEWAREKALIEVTAEVTSDARQWQARGYQPAAAVLAIELRQVTAHGEVWQGRLPAQLRASGEMAAQLDQPVGAAITFLAIGRPPDAADRSVGTLVLRSEITSVESPGPVARLANSFRAGLRQAMAHSPPEQAGLVPSLVVGDISHLPEQVKADFKTTGLTHLTAVSGTNLTLMLVFTLGLARQAGVRGWWLRGMAVLVAAAFIVVCRAEPSVLRAAAMGLIAMAATGLAHDRARGLRALSLAVLVLVLIDPWLSRSWGFALSVTATAGILWWAGRWQTAMRGWAPGWLAESVAVPLAAQLATQPIVTALSGQVSVVGLAANLFAGPFVGPVTILGLAAGLISLVSPGLAGLVGWAAGWCVQPIVLVAHLAASAPAAAWSWRSTPATLALLGVACVICAALVMPRVLPRRWLVATFAVLLVIGAFRAPPQAGWPGEWAVIACDVGQGGAQLIRAAPGRAILVDTGPDPNALRACLASVGVSRISVLVLTHSHADHVGGLPAIAGEIPVEMVLVG
;
A
#
# COMPACT_ATOMS: atom_id res chain seq x y z
N MET A 1 61.62 28.91 -40.68
CA MET A 1 62.06 28.30 -39.41
C MET A 1 60.84 28.31 -38.47
N ALA A 2 60.01 27.27 -38.53
CA ALA A 2 58.74 27.17 -37.80
C ALA A 2 58.87 26.00 -36.80
N LEU A 3 58.82 26.32 -35.51
CA LEU A 3 58.87 25.34 -34.41
C LEU A 3 57.47 24.76 -34.17
N ALA A 4 57.32 23.49 -34.50
CA ALA A 4 56.13 22.70 -34.22
C ALA A 4 56.04 22.42 -32.70
N ARG A 5 54.96 22.90 -32.04
CA ARG A 5 54.58 22.50 -30.68
C ARG A 5 53.87 21.14 -30.72
N LYS A 6 54.46 20.13 -30.05
CA LYS A 6 53.84 18.84 -29.77
C LYS A 6 52.61 19.04 -28.85
N PRO A 7 51.47 18.35 -29.11
CA PRO A 7 50.36 18.33 -28.17
C PRO A 7 50.71 17.42 -26.98
N THR A 8 50.60 17.96 -25.79
CA THR A 8 50.70 17.22 -24.52
C THR A 8 49.51 16.26 -24.38
N ARG A 9 49.81 14.96 -24.40
CA ARG A 9 48.85 13.90 -24.02
C ARG A 9 48.43 14.11 -22.57
N SER A 10 47.18 14.54 -22.36
CA SER A 10 46.53 14.42 -21.07
C SER A 10 46.27 12.94 -20.80
N SER A 11 47.00 12.36 -19.86
CA SER A 11 46.70 11.04 -19.31
C SER A 11 45.28 11.01 -18.75
N PRO A 12 44.47 9.95 -19.02
CA PRO A 12 43.19 9.79 -18.36
C PRO A 12 43.46 9.60 -16.87
N ARG A 13 42.99 10.53 -16.05
CA ARG A 13 42.95 10.34 -14.59
C ARG A 13 42.23 9.03 -14.31
N SER A 14 43.00 8.07 -13.79
CA SER A 14 42.48 6.81 -13.26
C SER A 14 41.31 7.10 -12.31
N SER A 15 40.16 6.57 -12.66
CA SER A 15 39.01 6.47 -11.76
C SER A 15 39.39 5.50 -10.63
N THR A 16 40.08 6.02 -9.61
CA THR A 16 40.33 5.28 -8.38
C THR A 16 38.99 5.06 -7.69
N SER A 17 38.67 3.79 -7.60
CA SER A 17 37.60 3.11 -6.85
C SER A 17 36.90 3.95 -5.79
N GLU A 18 35.64 4.34 -6.06
CA GLU A 18 34.68 4.85 -5.06
C GLU A 18 34.23 3.77 -4.05
N ALA A 19 34.80 2.59 -4.09
CA ALA A 19 34.41 1.42 -3.30
C ALA A 19 34.75 1.52 -1.79
N GLY A 20 35.35 2.61 -1.32
CA GLY A 20 35.91 2.69 0.03
C GLY A 20 35.41 3.83 0.91
N ARG A 21 34.52 4.73 0.45
CA ARG A 21 34.04 5.80 1.34
C ARG A 21 32.96 5.26 2.27
N PRO A 22 33.10 5.40 3.62
CA PRO A 22 32.06 5.00 4.56
C PRO A 22 30.76 5.79 4.24
N VAL A 23 29.63 5.05 4.18
CA VAL A 23 28.32 5.66 3.95
C VAL A 23 27.99 6.53 5.16
N ASP A 24 27.72 7.81 4.93
CA ASP A 24 27.29 8.72 6.01
C ASP A 24 25.85 8.37 6.43
N LEU A 25 25.72 7.70 7.55
CA LEU A 25 24.46 7.23 8.14
C LEU A 25 23.97 8.11 9.30
N ARG A 26 24.54 9.30 9.49
CA ARG A 26 24.23 10.17 10.65
C ARG A 26 22.76 10.54 10.77
N LEU A 27 22.00 10.64 9.66
CA LEU A 27 20.58 10.93 9.69
C LEU A 27 19.70 9.68 9.81
N LEU A 28 20.24 8.47 9.59
CA LEU A 28 19.45 7.25 9.66
C LEU A 28 18.95 6.98 11.08
N ALA A 29 19.82 7.12 12.08
CA ALA A 29 19.47 6.90 13.48
C ALA A 29 18.41 7.89 13.99
N PRO A 30 18.52 9.22 13.76
CA PRO A 30 17.46 10.16 14.10
C PRO A 30 16.13 9.88 13.41
N ALA A 31 16.13 9.52 12.12
CA ALA A 31 14.92 9.21 11.38
C ALA A 31 14.24 7.94 11.88
N ALA A 32 15.00 6.87 12.13
CA ALA A 32 14.47 5.63 12.69
C ALA A 32 13.93 5.83 14.12
N ALA A 33 14.64 6.62 14.94
CA ALA A 33 14.20 6.95 16.29
C ALA A 33 12.91 7.79 16.27
N ALA A 34 12.82 8.82 15.43
CA ALA A 34 11.61 9.61 15.27
C ALA A 34 10.42 8.75 14.83
N TRP A 35 10.64 7.85 13.87
CA TRP A 35 9.60 6.92 13.39
C TRP A 35 9.10 6.00 14.50
N ALA A 36 10.01 5.30 15.19
CA ALA A 36 9.66 4.40 16.28
C ALA A 36 8.96 5.14 17.43
N CYS A 37 9.45 6.32 17.78
CA CYS A 37 8.88 7.14 18.84
C CYS A 37 7.50 7.70 18.46
N ALA A 38 7.29 8.14 17.23
CA ALA A 38 5.98 8.55 16.76
C ALA A 38 4.98 7.38 16.82
N ALA A 39 5.38 6.17 16.36
CA ALA A 39 4.52 4.98 16.39
C ALA A 39 4.07 4.58 17.80
N ILE A 40 4.89 4.87 18.81
CA ILE A 40 4.57 4.66 20.22
C ILE A 40 3.74 5.83 20.75
N ALA A 41 4.13 7.07 20.48
CA ALA A 41 3.52 8.26 21.04
C ALA A 41 2.07 8.49 20.55
N VAL A 42 1.73 8.11 19.31
CA VAL A 42 0.35 8.21 18.80
C VAL A 42 -0.65 7.30 19.52
N GLN A 43 -0.19 6.36 20.37
CA GLN A 43 -1.06 5.60 21.28
C GLN A 43 -1.61 6.46 22.42
N GLY A 44 -1.04 7.67 22.62
CA GLY A 44 -1.51 8.63 23.62
C GLY A 44 -1.09 8.33 25.06
N GLY A 45 -1.62 9.12 26.01
CA GLY A 45 -1.46 8.90 27.44
C GLY A 45 0.01 8.87 27.90
N ARG A 46 0.34 7.89 28.78
CA ARG A 46 1.68 7.72 29.36
C ARG A 46 2.82 7.53 28.37
N TRP A 47 2.51 7.05 27.18
CA TRP A 47 3.51 6.78 26.14
C TRP A 47 4.17 8.05 25.61
N ILE A 48 3.42 9.15 25.51
CA ILE A 48 3.95 10.46 25.09
C ILE A 48 5.01 10.92 26.10
N GLY A 49 4.68 10.88 27.39
CA GLY A 49 5.61 11.29 28.47
C GLY A 49 6.87 10.45 28.51
N LEU A 50 6.74 9.12 28.34
CA LEU A 50 7.87 8.19 28.31
C LEU A 50 8.82 8.52 27.16
N VAL A 51 8.29 8.65 25.94
CA VAL A 51 9.10 8.91 24.73
C VAL A 51 9.75 10.29 24.81
N LEU A 52 9.01 11.29 25.28
CA LEU A 52 9.55 12.65 25.49
C LEU A 52 10.69 12.63 26.49
N GLY A 53 10.51 11.97 27.64
CA GLY A 53 11.55 11.82 28.67
C GLY A 53 12.80 11.13 28.13
N LEU A 54 12.66 10.02 27.42
CA LEU A 54 13.77 9.33 26.77
C LEU A 54 14.49 10.23 25.75
N GLY A 55 13.74 11.02 24.97
CA GLY A 55 14.30 11.96 24.01
C GLY A 55 15.13 13.05 24.68
N VAL A 56 14.63 13.64 25.78
CA VAL A 56 15.36 14.63 26.58
C VAL A 56 16.63 14.03 27.16
N VAL A 57 16.55 12.83 27.76
CA VAL A 57 17.72 12.13 28.31
C VAL A 57 18.76 11.85 27.23
N ALA A 58 18.34 11.35 26.07
CA ALA A 58 19.25 11.08 24.94
C ALA A 58 19.90 12.39 24.44
N GLY A 59 19.13 13.49 24.32
CA GLY A 59 19.64 14.79 23.93
C GLY A 59 20.68 15.34 24.91
N SER A 60 20.40 15.27 26.21
CA SER A 60 21.31 15.69 27.29
C SER A 60 22.59 14.85 27.30
N LEU A 61 22.50 13.53 27.16
CA LEU A 61 23.66 12.65 27.02
C LEU A 61 24.49 12.98 25.79
N GLY A 62 23.84 13.32 24.67
CA GLY A 62 24.50 13.76 23.43
C GLY A 62 25.33 15.02 23.65
N LEU A 63 24.77 16.00 24.35
CA LEU A 63 25.46 17.24 24.70
C LEU A 63 26.66 16.96 25.62
N LEU A 64 26.46 16.16 26.69
CA LEU A 64 27.51 15.80 27.64
C LEU A 64 28.67 15.04 26.97
N ARG A 65 28.35 14.11 26.06
CA ARG A 65 29.35 13.32 25.32
C ARG A 65 29.86 14.01 24.06
N ARG A 66 29.43 15.23 23.78
CA ARG A 66 29.73 15.98 22.53
C ARG A 66 29.46 15.18 21.27
N SER A 67 28.43 14.32 21.28
CA SER A 67 28.03 13.48 20.16
C SER A 67 26.83 14.08 19.44
N TRP A 68 27.05 14.72 18.30
CA TRP A 68 25.99 15.31 17.47
C TRP A 68 24.92 14.31 17.05
N THR A 69 25.29 13.05 16.79
CA THR A 69 24.33 12.01 16.40
C THR A 69 23.37 11.68 17.54
N VAL A 70 23.87 11.51 18.77
CA VAL A 70 23.03 11.21 19.94
C VAL A 70 22.12 12.40 20.27
N CYS A 71 22.66 13.63 20.15
CA CYS A 71 21.87 14.84 20.31
C CYS A 71 20.73 14.93 19.28
N ALA A 72 21.04 14.68 18.00
CA ALA A 72 20.04 14.67 16.92
C ALA A 72 18.96 13.58 17.13
N VAL A 73 19.33 12.41 17.63
CA VAL A 73 18.37 11.36 18.00
C VAL A 73 17.43 11.86 19.09
N GLY A 74 17.98 12.45 20.17
CA GLY A 74 17.16 12.96 21.26
C GLY A 74 16.19 14.06 20.83
N VAL A 75 16.65 15.00 20.00
CA VAL A 75 15.79 16.06 19.44
C VAL A 75 14.71 15.49 18.53
N ALA A 76 15.05 14.51 17.69
CA ALA A 76 14.09 13.86 16.79
C ALA A 76 13.01 13.07 17.57
N MET A 77 13.40 12.38 18.63
CA MET A 77 12.48 11.68 19.55
C MET A 77 11.53 12.65 20.26
N ALA A 78 12.09 13.70 20.86
CA ALA A 78 11.30 14.70 21.58
C ALA A 78 10.36 15.46 20.63
N GLY A 79 10.82 15.82 19.44
CA GLY A 79 10.00 16.46 18.42
C GLY A 79 8.84 15.57 17.97
N ALA A 80 9.10 14.30 17.67
CA ALA A 80 8.07 13.35 17.27
C ALA A 80 7.03 13.10 18.38
N ALA A 81 7.48 12.96 19.65
CA ALA A 81 6.58 12.83 20.80
C ALA A 81 5.76 14.10 21.06
N GLY A 82 6.38 15.28 20.93
CA GLY A 82 5.69 16.55 21.10
C GLY A 82 4.58 16.78 20.06
N VAL A 83 4.89 16.54 18.79
CA VAL A 83 3.89 16.67 17.71
C VAL A 83 2.78 15.61 17.86
N ALA A 84 3.14 14.36 18.16
CA ALA A 84 2.14 13.30 18.42
C ALA A 84 1.26 13.66 19.62
N GLY A 85 1.83 14.26 20.68
CA GLY A 85 1.10 14.73 21.85
C GLY A 85 0.10 15.84 21.54
N MET A 86 0.52 16.84 20.76
CA MET A 86 -0.39 17.92 20.31
C MET A 86 -1.57 17.37 19.51
N TRP A 87 -1.30 16.49 18.54
CA TRP A 87 -2.36 15.86 17.76
C TRP A 87 -3.26 14.97 18.62
N ALA A 88 -2.68 14.14 19.51
CA ALA A 88 -3.46 13.29 20.41
C ALA A 88 -4.36 14.12 21.34
N ALA A 89 -3.86 15.26 21.83
CA ALA A 89 -4.67 16.19 22.62
C ALA A 89 -5.84 16.75 21.80
N ALA A 90 -5.57 17.22 20.58
CA ALA A 90 -6.60 17.75 19.69
C ALA A 90 -7.68 16.71 19.34
N LEU A 91 -7.27 15.45 19.08
CA LEU A 91 -8.19 14.36 18.73
C LEU A 91 -8.98 13.84 19.94
N ASN A 92 -8.39 13.80 21.14
CA ASN A 92 -8.99 13.13 22.30
C ASN A 92 -9.74 14.08 23.25
N HIS A 93 -9.37 15.38 23.27
CA HIS A 93 -9.93 16.36 24.21
C HIS A 93 -10.78 17.44 23.52
N SER A 94 -11.09 17.27 22.24
CA SER A 94 -12.04 18.15 21.55
C SER A 94 -13.48 17.80 21.88
N LEU A 95 -14.40 18.79 21.83
CA LEU A 95 -15.84 18.56 22.00
C LEU A 95 -16.38 17.47 21.06
N PRO A 96 -16.03 17.41 19.76
CA PRO A 96 -16.46 16.32 18.90
C PRO A 96 -16.01 14.92 19.38
N ALA A 97 -14.85 14.82 20.02
CA ALA A 97 -14.39 13.55 20.59
C ALA A 97 -15.19 13.15 21.85
N GLU A 98 -15.61 14.11 22.64
CA GLU A 98 -16.46 13.90 23.79
C GLU A 98 -17.84 13.41 23.35
N TRP A 99 -18.48 14.13 22.42
CA TRP A 99 -19.77 13.74 21.83
C TRP A 99 -19.73 12.37 21.12
N ALA A 100 -18.58 12.02 20.51
CA ALA A 100 -18.40 10.69 19.93
C ALA A 100 -18.35 9.58 20.99
N ARG A 101 -17.73 9.84 22.15
CA ARG A 101 -17.71 8.90 23.29
C ARG A 101 -19.10 8.73 23.93
N GLU A 102 -19.85 9.81 24.02
CA GLU A 102 -21.23 9.82 24.54
C GLU A 102 -22.24 9.21 23.58
N LYS A 103 -21.83 8.91 22.33
CA LYS A 103 -22.70 8.46 21.24
C LYS A 103 -23.84 9.46 20.97
N ALA A 104 -23.54 10.75 21.10
CA ALA A 104 -24.49 11.81 20.86
C ALA A 104 -24.95 11.84 19.39
N LEU A 105 -26.21 12.27 19.19
CA LEU A 105 -26.67 12.66 17.86
C LEU A 105 -26.14 14.07 17.57
N ILE A 106 -25.38 14.19 16.50
CA ILE A 106 -24.69 15.42 16.14
C ILE A 106 -25.06 15.84 14.72
N GLU A 107 -25.18 17.13 14.50
CA GLU A 107 -25.23 17.73 13.17
C GLU A 107 -23.82 18.12 12.76
N VAL A 108 -23.43 17.68 11.58
CA VAL A 108 -22.02 17.80 11.11
C VAL A 108 -22.00 18.47 9.75
N THR A 109 -21.18 19.52 9.63
CA THR A 109 -20.70 20.04 8.34
C THR A 109 -19.24 19.65 8.20
N ALA A 110 -18.93 18.90 7.15
CA ALA A 110 -17.58 18.36 6.93
C ALA A 110 -17.18 18.42 5.46
N GLU A 111 -15.87 18.50 5.21
CA GLU A 111 -15.30 18.40 3.87
C GLU A 111 -14.89 16.96 3.59
N VAL A 112 -15.22 16.47 2.39
CA VAL A 112 -14.83 15.13 1.91
C VAL A 112 -13.34 15.13 1.56
N THR A 113 -12.56 14.22 2.15
CA THR A 113 -11.10 14.16 1.97
C THR A 113 -10.61 12.96 1.18
N SER A 114 -11.41 11.90 1.05
CA SER A 114 -11.06 10.69 0.28
C SER A 114 -12.21 10.26 -0.61
N ASP A 115 -11.91 9.39 -1.56
CA ASP A 115 -12.97 8.65 -2.28
C ASP A 115 -13.63 7.64 -1.33
N ALA A 116 -14.93 7.38 -1.50
CA ALA A 116 -15.66 6.42 -0.68
C ALA A 116 -15.15 4.99 -0.92
N ARG A 117 -14.88 4.26 0.14
CA ARG A 117 -14.65 2.82 0.07
C ARG A 117 -15.97 2.12 0.25
N GLN A 118 -16.41 1.41 -0.79
CA GLN A 118 -17.70 0.73 -0.82
C GLN A 118 -17.49 -0.79 -0.75
N TRP A 119 -18.34 -1.47 0.01
CA TRP A 119 -18.49 -2.91 0.03
C TRP A 119 -19.89 -3.25 -0.45
N GLN A 120 -19.95 -4.10 -1.47
CA GLN A 120 -21.23 -4.58 -1.98
C GLN A 120 -21.92 -5.49 -0.94
N ALA A 121 -23.23 -5.54 -0.99
CA ALA A 121 -24.00 -6.48 -0.19
C ALA A 121 -23.56 -7.93 -0.52
N ARG A 122 -23.33 -8.73 0.51
CA ARG A 122 -23.03 -10.16 0.39
C ARG A 122 -23.93 -10.94 1.34
N GLY A 123 -24.80 -11.77 0.77
CA GLY A 123 -25.81 -12.48 1.57
C GLY A 123 -26.67 -11.50 2.37
N TYR A 124 -26.72 -11.67 3.68
CA TYR A 124 -27.48 -10.77 4.58
C TYR A 124 -26.69 -9.52 5.06
N GLN A 125 -25.41 -9.40 4.69
CA GLN A 125 -24.65 -8.18 5.00
C GLN A 125 -25.06 -7.08 4.02
N PRO A 126 -25.64 -5.96 4.51
CA PRO A 126 -26.01 -4.86 3.63
C PRO A 126 -24.76 -4.22 3.03
N ALA A 127 -24.94 -3.57 1.89
CA ALA A 127 -23.91 -2.71 1.34
C ALA A 127 -23.44 -1.73 2.43
N ALA A 128 -22.15 -1.45 2.48
CA ALA A 128 -21.58 -0.51 3.42
C ALA A 128 -20.58 0.40 2.71
N ALA A 129 -20.46 1.62 3.20
CA ALA A 129 -19.46 2.55 2.70
C ALA A 129 -18.80 3.30 3.85
N VAL A 130 -17.52 3.67 3.67
CA VAL A 130 -16.77 4.50 4.59
C VAL A 130 -16.10 5.61 3.80
N LEU A 131 -16.21 6.83 4.31
CA LEU A 131 -15.69 8.05 3.71
C LEU A 131 -14.83 8.79 4.75
N ALA A 132 -13.60 9.16 4.41
CA ALA A 132 -12.83 10.04 5.26
C ALA A 132 -13.27 11.49 5.04
N ILE A 133 -13.48 12.20 6.13
CA ILE A 133 -13.96 13.58 6.14
C ILE A 133 -13.11 14.43 7.09
N GLU A 134 -13.07 15.73 6.85
CA GLU A 134 -12.53 16.73 7.76
C GLU A 134 -13.69 17.56 8.32
N LEU A 135 -13.93 17.46 9.64
CA LEU A 135 -14.96 18.23 10.32
C LEU A 135 -14.66 19.71 10.20
N ARG A 136 -15.66 20.51 9.86
CA ARG A 136 -15.60 21.99 9.84
C ARG A 136 -16.45 22.59 10.95
N GLN A 137 -17.64 22.06 11.13
CA GLN A 137 -18.55 22.46 12.18
C GLN A 137 -19.31 21.25 12.70
N VAL A 138 -19.45 21.16 14.01
CA VAL A 138 -20.25 20.12 14.67
C VAL A 138 -21.12 20.77 15.71
N THR A 139 -22.40 20.45 15.71
CA THR A 139 -23.39 20.96 16.65
C THR A 139 -24.03 19.82 17.43
N ALA A 140 -23.99 19.89 18.75
CA ALA A 140 -24.66 18.96 19.65
C ALA A 140 -25.00 19.65 20.96
N HIS A 141 -26.08 19.22 21.61
CA HIS A 141 -26.56 19.74 22.92
C HIS A 141 -26.71 21.28 22.99
N GLY A 142 -26.90 21.94 21.83
CA GLY A 142 -26.98 23.39 21.74
C GLY A 142 -25.61 24.11 21.68
N GLU A 143 -24.52 23.36 21.73
CA GLU A 143 -23.17 23.87 21.58
C GLU A 143 -22.67 23.70 20.15
N VAL A 144 -21.87 24.65 19.65
CA VAL A 144 -21.27 24.63 18.31
C VAL A 144 -19.76 24.58 18.44
N TRP A 145 -19.14 23.56 17.88
CA TRP A 145 -17.70 23.51 17.71
C TRP A 145 -17.32 23.83 16.26
N GLN A 146 -16.26 24.60 16.06
CA GLN A 146 -15.71 24.91 14.75
C GLN A 146 -14.20 24.66 14.74
N GLY A 147 -13.71 24.01 13.69
CA GLY A 147 -12.30 23.69 13.55
C GLY A 147 -12.05 22.73 12.39
N ARG A 148 -10.87 22.09 12.40
CA ARG A 148 -10.50 21.09 11.41
C ARG A 148 -9.97 19.86 12.12
N LEU A 149 -10.74 18.79 12.11
CA LEU A 149 -10.35 17.50 12.69
C LEU A 149 -10.80 16.37 11.77
N PRO A 150 -9.94 15.36 11.55
CA PRO A 150 -10.29 14.21 10.74
C PRO A 150 -11.29 13.30 11.44
N ALA A 151 -12.27 12.80 10.70
CA ALA A 151 -13.25 11.81 11.15
C ALA A 151 -13.54 10.81 10.02
N GLN A 152 -14.14 9.69 10.38
CA GLN A 152 -14.66 8.72 9.41
C GLN A 152 -16.19 8.77 9.40
N LEU A 153 -16.79 8.88 8.22
CA LEU A 153 -18.23 8.75 8.03
C LEU A 153 -18.54 7.35 7.50
N ARG A 154 -19.43 6.64 8.17
CA ARG A 154 -19.86 5.29 7.81
C ARG A 154 -21.34 5.24 7.56
N ALA A 155 -21.75 4.57 6.49
CA ALA A 155 -23.14 4.28 6.19
C ALA A 155 -23.32 2.81 5.77
N SER A 156 -24.51 2.28 5.96
CA SER A 156 -24.89 0.91 5.57
C SER A 156 -26.28 0.89 4.94
N GLY A 157 -26.57 -0.14 4.14
CA GLY A 157 -27.80 -0.28 3.40
C GLY A 157 -27.94 0.78 2.30
N GLU A 158 -29.12 1.32 2.12
CA GLU A 158 -29.42 2.33 1.10
C GLU A 158 -28.64 3.64 1.28
N MET A 159 -28.32 3.99 2.53
CA MET A 159 -27.53 5.19 2.81
C MET A 159 -26.06 5.06 2.35
N ALA A 160 -25.55 3.87 2.11
CA ALA A 160 -24.16 3.68 1.65
C ALA A 160 -23.89 4.38 0.30
N ALA A 161 -24.89 4.44 -0.58
CA ALA A 161 -24.78 5.11 -1.88
C ALA A 161 -24.62 6.63 -1.75
N GLN A 162 -25.14 7.24 -0.67
CA GLN A 162 -25.02 8.69 -0.45
C GLN A 162 -23.58 9.14 -0.12
N LEU A 163 -22.70 8.20 0.28
CA LEU A 163 -21.31 8.51 0.55
C LEU A 163 -20.46 8.69 -0.72
N ASP A 164 -21.01 8.45 -1.90
CA ASP A 164 -20.33 8.72 -3.17
C ASP A 164 -20.31 10.23 -3.48
N GLN A 165 -19.61 10.98 -2.67
CA GLN A 165 -19.48 12.43 -2.78
C GLN A 165 -18.13 12.84 -3.34
N PRO A 166 -18.07 13.90 -4.16
CA PRO A 166 -16.80 14.35 -4.72
C PRO A 166 -15.87 14.91 -3.64
N VAL A 167 -14.60 14.54 -3.73
CA VAL A 167 -13.58 15.03 -2.78
C VAL A 167 -13.47 16.56 -2.86
N GLY A 168 -13.41 17.21 -1.71
CA GLY A 168 -13.42 18.66 -1.55
C GLY A 168 -14.82 19.25 -1.49
N ALA A 169 -15.89 18.46 -1.59
CA ALA A 169 -17.25 18.92 -1.31
C ALA A 169 -17.46 19.09 0.19
N ALA A 170 -18.19 20.12 0.59
CA ALA A 170 -18.68 20.23 1.96
C ALA A 170 -20.08 19.64 2.03
N ILE A 171 -20.30 18.74 2.99
CA ILE A 171 -21.55 18.00 3.19
C ILE A 171 -22.08 18.24 4.59
N THR A 172 -23.41 18.37 4.73
CA THR A 172 -24.09 18.50 6.02
C THR A 172 -25.03 17.32 6.22
N PHE A 173 -25.00 16.71 7.41
CA PHE A 173 -25.76 15.51 7.74
C PHE A 173 -25.91 15.33 9.25
N LEU A 174 -26.84 14.47 9.67
CA LEU A 174 -26.96 14.00 11.06
C LEU A 174 -26.27 12.64 11.21
N ALA A 175 -25.49 12.49 12.26
CA ALA A 175 -24.81 11.24 12.57
C ALA A 175 -24.77 10.94 14.07
N ILE A 176 -24.58 9.68 14.41
CA ILE A 176 -24.23 9.26 15.77
C ILE A 176 -22.71 9.06 15.83
N GLY A 177 -22.06 9.76 16.75
CA GLY A 177 -20.66 9.59 17.04
C GLY A 177 -20.36 8.24 17.68
N ARG A 178 -19.22 7.66 17.34
CA ARG A 178 -18.60 6.51 18.03
C ARG A 178 -17.14 6.79 18.26
N PRO A 179 -16.54 6.34 19.37
CA PRO A 179 -15.12 6.52 19.60
C PRO A 179 -14.32 5.90 18.45
N PRO A 180 -13.14 6.46 18.11
CA PRO A 180 -12.29 5.92 17.08
C PRO A 180 -11.69 4.58 17.51
N ASP A 181 -11.36 3.73 16.54
CA ASP A 181 -10.47 2.60 16.79
C ASP A 181 -9.09 3.14 17.19
N ALA A 182 -8.43 2.47 18.15
CA ALA A 182 -7.18 2.94 18.77
C ALA A 182 -6.01 3.21 17.79
N ALA A 183 -6.17 2.80 16.53
CA ALA A 183 -5.17 2.95 15.49
C ALA A 183 -5.44 4.12 14.53
N ASP A 184 -6.63 4.71 14.55
CA ASP A 184 -7.06 5.66 13.54
C ASP A 184 -6.72 7.11 13.90
N ARG A 185 -6.27 7.86 12.92
CA ARG A 185 -6.17 9.32 12.99
C ARG A 185 -7.56 9.92 12.78
N SER A 186 -8.43 9.79 13.75
CA SER A 186 -9.79 10.36 13.69
C SER A 186 -10.30 10.71 15.07
N VAL A 187 -11.16 11.71 15.14
CA VAL A 187 -11.89 12.07 16.36
C VAL A 187 -12.89 10.97 16.71
N GLY A 188 -13.41 10.28 15.69
CA GLY A 188 -14.38 9.21 15.85
C GLY A 188 -14.92 8.71 14.52
N THR A 189 -15.69 7.64 14.59
CA THR A 189 -16.48 7.13 13.48
C THR A 189 -17.89 7.67 13.61
N LEU A 190 -18.34 8.40 12.61
CA LEU A 190 -19.70 8.96 12.52
C LEU A 190 -20.57 8.01 11.73
N VAL A 191 -21.64 7.51 12.34
CA VAL A 191 -22.60 6.65 11.66
C VAL A 191 -23.74 7.51 11.14
N LEU A 192 -23.87 7.59 9.82
CA LEU A 192 -24.91 8.38 9.13
C LEU A 192 -26.31 7.95 9.61
N ARG A 193 -27.17 8.92 9.92
CA ARG A 193 -28.54 8.72 10.43
C ARG A 193 -29.59 9.47 9.63
N SER A 194 -29.21 10.46 8.86
CA SER A 194 -30.11 11.16 7.93
C SER A 194 -29.54 11.13 6.53
N GLU A 195 -30.35 11.51 5.56
CA GLU A 195 -29.85 11.89 4.25
C GLU A 195 -28.89 13.08 4.36
N ILE A 196 -27.99 13.20 3.42
CA ILE A 196 -27.09 14.36 3.31
C ILE A 196 -27.96 15.54 2.86
N THR A 197 -28.09 16.54 3.73
CA THR A 197 -29.06 17.65 3.54
C THR A 197 -28.52 18.75 2.64
N SER A 198 -27.22 18.96 2.58
CA SER A 198 -26.60 19.91 1.67
C SER A 198 -25.26 19.39 1.17
N VAL A 199 -24.97 19.75 -0.08
CA VAL A 199 -23.68 19.45 -0.72
C VAL A 199 -23.19 20.72 -1.42
N GLU A 200 -22.12 21.30 -0.88
CA GLU A 200 -21.45 22.43 -1.54
C GLU A 200 -20.39 21.91 -2.51
N SER A 201 -20.30 22.56 -3.68
CA SER A 201 -19.36 22.15 -4.71
C SER A 201 -17.91 22.29 -4.27
N PRO A 202 -17.02 21.36 -4.67
CA PRO A 202 -15.59 21.43 -4.37
C PRO A 202 -14.94 22.72 -4.88
N GLY A 203 -13.88 23.14 -4.22
CA GLY A 203 -13.05 24.25 -4.69
C GLY A 203 -12.41 23.96 -6.07
N PRO A 204 -11.88 24.97 -6.76
CA PRO A 204 -11.43 24.84 -8.17
C PRO A 204 -10.34 23.77 -8.35
N VAL A 205 -9.40 23.66 -7.42
CA VAL A 205 -8.32 22.66 -7.48
C VAL A 205 -8.88 21.24 -7.31
N ALA A 206 -9.78 21.03 -6.36
CA ALA A 206 -10.41 19.75 -6.14
C ALA A 206 -11.32 19.37 -7.31
N ARG A 207 -12.05 20.33 -7.89
CA ARG A 207 -12.85 20.11 -9.11
C ARG A 207 -12.00 19.63 -10.28
N LEU A 208 -10.86 20.29 -10.53
CA LEU A 208 -9.95 19.89 -11.61
C LEU A 208 -9.42 18.46 -11.39
N ALA A 209 -9.01 18.12 -10.17
CA ALA A 209 -8.55 16.77 -9.84
C ALA A 209 -9.66 15.72 -9.99
N ASN A 210 -10.88 16.04 -9.56
CA ASN A 210 -12.05 15.17 -9.72
C ASN A 210 -12.40 14.98 -11.21
N SER A 211 -12.38 16.06 -12.02
CA SER A 211 -12.61 15.99 -13.47
C SER A 211 -11.55 15.15 -14.17
N PHE A 212 -10.27 15.28 -13.78
CA PHE A 212 -9.18 14.45 -14.30
C PHE A 212 -9.42 12.96 -14.01
N ARG A 213 -9.76 12.60 -12.76
CA ARG A 213 -10.02 11.21 -12.36
C ARG A 213 -11.25 10.64 -13.05
N ALA A 214 -12.34 11.42 -13.09
CA ALA A 214 -13.56 11.03 -13.80
C ALA A 214 -13.32 10.87 -15.31
N GLY A 215 -12.58 11.78 -15.93
CA GLY A 215 -12.21 11.71 -17.34
C GLY A 215 -11.32 10.50 -17.66
N LEU A 216 -10.39 10.15 -16.76
CA LEU A 216 -9.58 8.94 -16.92
C LEU A 216 -10.47 7.67 -16.87
N ARG A 217 -11.42 7.59 -15.91
CA ARG A 217 -12.38 6.48 -15.87
C ARG A 217 -13.23 6.42 -17.13
N GLN A 218 -13.73 7.56 -17.58
CA GLN A 218 -14.54 7.65 -18.81
C GLN A 218 -13.75 7.23 -20.06
N ALA A 219 -12.46 7.60 -20.15
CA ALA A 219 -11.58 7.16 -21.23
C ALA A 219 -11.41 5.62 -21.28
N MET A 220 -11.61 4.95 -20.17
CA MET A 220 -11.53 3.50 -20.04
C MET A 220 -12.90 2.79 -20.12
N ALA A 221 -14.02 3.51 -20.24
CA ALA A 221 -15.37 2.96 -20.13
C ALA A 221 -15.70 1.85 -21.15
N HIS A 222 -15.05 1.85 -22.31
CA HIS A 222 -15.24 0.84 -23.35
C HIS A 222 -14.23 -0.32 -23.28
N SER A 223 -13.33 -0.30 -22.29
CA SER A 223 -12.34 -1.37 -22.07
C SER A 223 -12.94 -2.49 -21.21
N PRO A 224 -12.40 -3.73 -21.30
CA PRO A 224 -12.76 -4.81 -20.37
C PRO A 224 -12.64 -4.36 -18.91
N PRO A 225 -13.47 -4.91 -17.99
CA PRO A 225 -13.52 -4.47 -16.59
C PRO A 225 -12.17 -4.50 -15.87
N GLU A 226 -11.33 -5.46 -16.18
CA GLU A 226 -9.98 -5.60 -15.60
C GLU A 226 -9.08 -4.43 -16.02
N GLN A 227 -9.10 -4.06 -17.30
CA GLN A 227 -8.32 -2.94 -17.83
C GLN A 227 -8.89 -1.62 -17.32
N ALA A 228 -10.23 -1.47 -17.34
CA ALA A 228 -10.94 -0.27 -16.89
C ALA A 228 -10.70 0.03 -15.41
N GLY A 229 -10.56 -0.99 -14.57
CA GLY A 229 -10.22 -0.84 -13.15
C GLY A 229 -8.73 -0.66 -12.90
N LEU A 230 -7.88 -1.36 -13.66
CA LEU A 230 -6.43 -1.38 -13.37
C LEU A 230 -5.70 -0.13 -13.87
N VAL A 231 -6.07 0.46 -15.01
CA VAL A 231 -5.42 1.69 -15.50
C VAL A 231 -5.58 2.86 -14.53
N PRO A 232 -6.80 3.22 -14.04
CA PRO A 232 -6.93 4.27 -13.03
C PRO A 232 -6.22 3.94 -11.72
N SER A 233 -6.21 2.67 -11.33
CA SER A 233 -5.49 2.20 -10.12
C SER A 233 -3.98 2.46 -10.23
N LEU A 234 -3.35 2.07 -11.34
CA LEU A 234 -1.92 2.28 -11.59
C LEU A 234 -1.55 3.77 -11.71
N VAL A 235 -2.41 4.58 -12.33
CA VAL A 235 -2.10 5.98 -12.66
C VAL A 235 -2.31 6.92 -11.49
N VAL A 236 -3.47 6.83 -10.81
CA VAL A 236 -3.91 7.77 -9.77
C VAL A 236 -4.34 7.11 -8.46
N GLY A 237 -4.15 5.79 -8.32
CA GLY A 237 -4.50 5.04 -7.11
C GLY A 237 -6.01 4.82 -6.94
N ASP A 238 -6.78 4.93 -7.99
CA ASP A 238 -8.22 4.72 -7.94
C ASP A 238 -8.58 3.23 -8.07
N ILE A 239 -8.77 2.58 -6.94
CA ILE A 239 -9.11 1.15 -6.86
C ILE A 239 -10.62 0.87 -6.79
N SER A 240 -11.46 1.90 -6.91
CA SER A 240 -12.91 1.79 -6.71
C SER A 240 -13.60 0.80 -7.66
N HIS A 241 -13.09 0.71 -8.89
CA HIS A 241 -13.64 -0.15 -9.95
C HIS A 241 -12.74 -1.38 -10.25
N LEU A 242 -11.74 -1.66 -9.41
CA LEU A 242 -10.85 -2.80 -9.62
C LEU A 242 -11.56 -4.10 -9.25
N PRO A 243 -11.72 -5.08 -10.18
CA PRO A 243 -12.38 -6.35 -9.92
C PRO A 243 -11.72 -7.12 -8.76
N GLU A 244 -12.53 -7.80 -7.95
CA GLU A 244 -12.03 -8.57 -6.80
C GLU A 244 -11.09 -9.71 -7.24
N GLN A 245 -11.33 -10.32 -8.40
CA GLN A 245 -10.44 -11.34 -8.95
C GLN A 245 -9.04 -10.79 -9.20
N VAL A 246 -8.94 -9.59 -9.81
CA VAL A 246 -7.64 -8.93 -10.06
C VAL A 246 -6.95 -8.60 -8.73
N LYS A 247 -7.70 -8.16 -7.71
CA LYS A 247 -7.14 -7.92 -6.36
C LYS A 247 -6.59 -9.21 -5.74
N ALA A 248 -7.32 -10.31 -5.88
CA ALA A 248 -6.89 -11.62 -5.39
C ALA A 248 -5.64 -12.13 -6.11
N ASP A 249 -5.60 -12.04 -7.44
CA ASP A 249 -4.45 -12.43 -8.26
C ASP A 249 -3.21 -11.60 -7.90
N PHE A 250 -3.39 -10.28 -7.74
CA PHE A 250 -2.31 -9.36 -7.34
C PHE A 250 -1.79 -9.65 -5.93
N LYS A 251 -2.68 -10.04 -5.01
CA LYS A 251 -2.28 -10.47 -3.66
C LYS A 251 -1.42 -11.73 -3.71
N THR A 252 -1.85 -12.74 -4.46
CA THR A 252 -1.16 -14.02 -4.63
C THR A 252 0.20 -13.85 -5.32
N THR A 253 0.26 -13.01 -6.36
CA THR A 253 1.48 -12.77 -7.14
C THR A 253 2.39 -11.70 -6.57
N GLY A 254 2.04 -11.06 -5.43
CA GLY A 254 2.83 -9.99 -4.83
C GLY A 254 2.86 -8.70 -5.66
N LEU A 255 1.93 -8.50 -6.60
CA LEU A 255 1.80 -7.31 -7.44
C LEU A 255 0.92 -6.21 -6.80
N THR A 256 0.40 -6.41 -5.60
CA THR A 256 -0.50 -5.47 -4.91
C THR A 256 0.09 -4.05 -4.81
N HIS A 257 1.41 -3.92 -4.75
CA HIS A 257 2.07 -2.60 -4.72
C HIS A 257 1.87 -1.80 -6.02
N LEU A 258 1.49 -2.43 -7.13
CA LEU A 258 1.16 -1.75 -8.39
C LEU A 258 -0.21 -1.06 -8.34
N THR A 259 -1.14 -1.54 -7.50
CA THR A 259 -2.45 -0.89 -7.31
C THR A 259 -2.39 0.36 -6.45
N ALA A 260 -1.28 0.59 -5.75
CA ALA A 260 -0.99 1.84 -5.07
C ALA A 260 -0.08 2.71 -5.95
N VAL A 261 -0.33 4.01 -5.95
CA VAL A 261 0.52 4.94 -6.71
C VAL A 261 1.95 4.87 -6.19
N SER A 262 2.89 4.66 -7.09
CA SER A 262 4.31 4.51 -6.75
C SER A 262 5.09 5.81 -6.96
N GLY A 263 6.22 5.93 -6.25
CA GLY A 263 7.17 7.01 -6.50
C GLY A 263 7.73 7.01 -7.93
N THR A 264 7.73 5.86 -8.59
CA THR A 264 8.12 5.71 -10.00
C THR A 264 7.17 6.47 -10.91
N ASN A 265 5.85 6.47 -10.63
CA ASN A 265 4.86 7.20 -11.43
C ASN A 265 5.10 8.71 -11.36
N LEU A 266 5.38 9.25 -10.17
CA LEU A 266 5.78 10.66 -10.02
C LEU A 266 7.08 10.95 -10.77
N THR A 267 8.07 10.07 -10.69
CA THR A 267 9.36 10.25 -11.40
C THR A 267 9.14 10.24 -12.91
N LEU A 268 8.36 9.29 -13.45
CA LEU A 268 8.04 9.21 -14.87
C LEU A 268 7.30 10.47 -15.34
N MET A 269 6.32 10.93 -14.57
CA MET A 269 5.59 12.17 -14.86
C MET A 269 6.52 13.39 -14.87
N LEU A 270 7.41 13.50 -13.89
CA LEU A 270 8.39 14.58 -13.84
C LEU A 270 9.37 14.53 -15.00
N VAL A 271 9.94 13.36 -15.31
CA VAL A 271 10.88 13.18 -16.44
C VAL A 271 10.21 13.56 -17.75
N PHE A 272 8.99 13.09 -17.99
CA PHE A 272 8.23 13.38 -19.20
C PHE A 272 7.91 14.88 -19.30
N THR A 273 7.28 15.46 -18.27
CA THR A 273 6.85 16.87 -18.27
C THR A 273 8.04 17.83 -18.35
N LEU A 274 9.10 17.59 -17.56
CA LEU A 274 10.30 18.42 -17.60
C LEU A 274 11.11 18.23 -18.89
N GLY A 275 11.04 17.03 -19.49
CA GLY A 275 11.60 16.76 -20.83
C GLY A 275 10.95 17.62 -21.90
N LEU A 276 9.61 17.63 -21.94
CA LEU A 276 8.83 18.49 -22.84
C LEU A 276 9.09 19.97 -22.60
N ALA A 277 9.12 20.39 -21.32
CA ALA A 277 9.40 21.77 -20.96
C ALA A 277 10.80 22.23 -21.43
N ARG A 278 11.80 21.35 -21.33
CA ARG A 278 13.15 21.63 -21.86
C ARG A 278 13.16 21.77 -23.38
N GLN A 279 12.41 20.93 -24.09
CA GLN A 279 12.25 21.03 -25.55
C GLN A 279 11.54 22.34 -25.95
N ALA A 280 10.58 22.80 -25.13
CA ALA A 280 9.92 24.10 -25.27
C ALA A 280 10.80 25.30 -24.84
N GLY A 281 12.08 25.07 -24.47
CA GLY A 281 13.02 26.13 -24.12
C GLY A 281 13.00 26.57 -22.65
N VAL A 282 12.22 25.93 -21.76
CA VAL A 282 12.19 26.26 -20.34
C VAL A 282 13.50 25.83 -19.68
N ARG A 283 14.16 26.74 -18.97
CA ARG A 283 15.50 26.52 -18.36
C ARG A 283 15.61 27.12 -16.95
N GLY A 284 16.64 26.68 -16.22
CA GLY A 284 17.02 27.26 -14.94
C GLY A 284 15.98 27.05 -13.84
N TRP A 285 15.65 28.09 -13.09
CA TRP A 285 14.75 28.01 -11.93
C TRP A 285 13.28 27.74 -12.32
N TRP A 286 12.86 28.09 -13.53
CA TRP A 286 11.54 27.78 -14.06
C TRP A 286 11.27 26.28 -14.15
N LEU A 287 12.29 25.49 -14.51
CA LEU A 287 12.17 24.02 -14.46
C LEU A 287 11.97 23.49 -13.03
N ARG A 288 12.62 24.12 -12.05
CA ARG A 288 12.42 23.75 -10.64
C ARG A 288 11.03 24.12 -10.16
N GLY A 289 10.56 25.32 -10.49
CA GLY A 289 9.19 25.75 -10.20
C GLY A 289 8.16 24.80 -10.84
N MET A 290 8.36 24.42 -12.09
CA MET A 290 7.50 23.46 -12.79
C MET A 290 7.54 22.06 -12.12
N ALA A 291 8.70 21.60 -11.68
CA ALA A 291 8.80 20.32 -10.97
C ALA A 291 8.00 20.32 -9.66
N VAL A 292 8.06 21.42 -8.89
CA VAL A 292 7.26 21.60 -7.67
C VAL A 292 5.77 21.63 -8.00
N LEU A 293 5.37 22.37 -9.03
CA LEU A 293 3.97 22.47 -9.45
C LEU A 293 3.42 21.10 -9.90
N VAL A 294 4.18 20.38 -10.73
CA VAL A 294 3.80 19.04 -11.20
C VAL A 294 3.69 18.05 -10.04
N ALA A 295 4.64 18.08 -9.10
CA ALA A 295 4.60 17.23 -7.91
C ALA A 295 3.38 17.57 -7.03
N ALA A 296 3.08 18.86 -6.81
CA ALA A 296 1.92 19.30 -6.06
C ALA A 296 0.60 18.88 -6.74
N ALA A 297 0.47 19.08 -8.05
CA ALA A 297 -0.69 18.64 -8.82
C ALA A 297 -0.88 17.12 -8.73
N PHE A 298 0.20 16.35 -8.83
CA PHE A 298 0.16 14.89 -8.71
C PHE A 298 -0.27 14.43 -7.32
N ILE A 299 0.23 15.07 -6.24
CA ILE A 299 -0.21 14.80 -4.87
C ILE A 299 -1.73 15.00 -4.73
N VAL A 300 -2.27 16.09 -5.28
CA VAL A 300 -3.71 16.39 -5.21
C VAL A 300 -4.52 15.36 -6.00
N VAL A 301 -4.10 15.03 -7.22
CA VAL A 301 -4.78 14.03 -8.07
C VAL A 301 -4.76 12.64 -7.45
N CYS A 302 -3.67 12.27 -6.77
CA CYS A 302 -3.50 10.98 -6.07
C CYS A 302 -4.03 10.99 -4.62
N ARG A 303 -4.79 12.00 -4.19
CA ARG A 303 -5.39 12.07 -2.83
C ARG A 303 -4.36 12.00 -1.70
N ALA A 304 -3.17 12.61 -1.91
CA ALA A 304 -2.09 12.64 -0.92
C ALA A 304 -1.68 11.26 -0.36
N GLU A 305 -1.70 10.24 -1.21
CA GLU A 305 -1.25 8.88 -0.83
C GLU A 305 0.13 8.90 -0.17
N PRO A 306 0.36 8.15 0.93
CA PRO A 306 1.62 8.20 1.68
C PRO A 306 2.87 7.89 0.85
N SER A 307 2.73 7.02 -0.17
CA SER A 307 3.80 6.69 -1.11
C SER A 307 4.18 7.86 -2.01
N VAL A 308 3.19 8.64 -2.45
CA VAL A 308 3.36 9.83 -3.28
C VAL A 308 3.98 10.96 -2.46
N LEU A 309 3.48 11.20 -1.25
CA LEU A 309 4.03 12.21 -0.33
C LEU A 309 5.52 11.97 -0.05
N ARG A 310 5.90 10.72 0.24
CA ARG A 310 7.30 10.37 0.45
C ARG A 310 8.14 10.59 -0.81
N ALA A 311 7.67 10.16 -1.98
CA ALA A 311 8.38 10.32 -3.24
C ALA A 311 8.57 11.82 -3.59
N ALA A 312 7.54 12.63 -3.38
CA ALA A 312 7.60 14.06 -3.57
C ALA A 312 8.59 14.72 -2.59
N ALA A 313 8.54 14.36 -1.30
CA ALA A 313 9.48 14.84 -0.29
C ALA A 313 10.92 14.50 -0.65
N MET A 314 11.19 13.24 -1.03
CA MET A 314 12.53 12.81 -1.46
C MET A 314 12.99 13.54 -2.72
N GLY A 315 12.11 13.70 -3.72
CA GLY A 315 12.41 14.43 -4.96
C GLY A 315 12.73 15.89 -4.71
N LEU A 316 11.95 16.58 -3.85
CA LEU A 316 12.19 17.97 -3.49
C LEU A 316 13.50 18.13 -2.70
N ILE A 317 13.77 17.24 -1.75
CA ILE A 317 15.04 17.24 -0.98
C ILE A 317 16.23 16.99 -1.92
N ALA A 318 16.12 16.01 -2.83
CA ALA A 318 17.18 15.73 -3.81
C ALA A 318 17.41 16.92 -4.73
N MET A 319 16.36 17.62 -5.13
CA MET A 319 16.40 18.81 -5.99
C MET A 319 17.01 20.01 -5.27
N ALA A 320 16.72 20.21 -3.97
CA ALA A 320 17.32 21.25 -3.15
C ALA A 320 18.82 20.98 -2.91
N ALA A 321 19.22 19.73 -2.83
CA ALA A 321 20.62 19.32 -2.66
C ALA A 321 21.44 19.35 -3.97
N THR A 322 20.97 20.04 -5.02
CA THR A 322 21.53 19.97 -6.37
C THR A 322 23.01 20.37 -6.47
N GLY A 323 23.71 19.59 -7.23
CA GLY A 323 25.00 19.89 -7.85
C GLY A 323 25.98 18.72 -7.94
N LEU A 324 25.71 17.56 -7.36
CA LEU A 324 26.75 16.56 -7.24
C LEU A 324 26.24 15.13 -7.51
N ALA A 325 27.09 14.33 -8.12
CA ALA A 325 26.95 12.97 -8.60
C ALA A 325 25.98 12.01 -7.86
N HIS A 326 25.46 11.03 -8.57
CA HIS A 326 24.57 9.97 -8.09
C HIS A 326 25.30 9.08 -7.07
N ASP A 327 25.23 9.43 -5.78
CA ASP A 327 25.84 8.69 -4.69
C ASP A 327 24.76 8.08 -3.79
N ARG A 328 24.93 6.80 -3.46
CA ARG A 328 24.11 6.00 -2.56
C ARG A 328 23.90 6.67 -1.18
N ALA A 329 24.96 7.28 -0.64
CA ALA A 329 24.90 7.97 0.64
C ALA A 329 23.92 9.14 0.63
N ARG A 330 23.75 9.80 -0.51
CA ARG A 330 22.76 10.88 -0.68
C ARG A 330 21.33 10.34 -0.74
N GLY A 331 21.11 9.25 -1.47
CA GLY A 331 19.80 8.61 -1.50
C GLY A 331 19.32 8.24 -0.10
N LEU A 332 20.18 7.63 0.72
CA LEU A 332 19.85 7.28 2.10
C LEU A 332 19.65 8.51 2.99
N ARG A 333 20.43 9.58 2.81
CA ARG A 333 20.22 10.85 3.54
C ARG A 333 18.90 11.52 3.15
N ALA A 334 18.57 11.55 1.85
CA ALA A 334 17.30 12.10 1.37
C ALA A 334 16.11 11.30 1.90
N LEU A 335 16.21 9.96 1.91
CA LEU A 335 15.20 9.09 2.51
C LEU A 335 15.04 9.37 4.00
N SER A 336 16.15 9.41 4.75
CA SER A 336 16.11 9.67 6.20
C SER A 336 15.51 11.03 6.53
N LEU A 337 15.88 12.07 5.77
CA LEU A 337 15.31 13.40 5.95
C LEU A 337 13.82 13.44 5.58
N ALA A 338 13.41 12.76 4.50
CA ALA A 338 12.00 12.66 4.11
C ALA A 338 11.17 11.95 5.20
N VAL A 339 11.68 10.83 5.74
CA VAL A 339 11.01 10.12 6.86
C VAL A 339 10.87 11.04 8.07
N LEU A 340 11.95 11.71 8.46
CA LEU A 340 11.94 12.62 9.61
C LEU A 340 10.92 13.75 9.43
N VAL A 341 10.95 14.43 8.29
CA VAL A 341 10.04 15.55 8.00
C VAL A 341 8.58 15.09 7.95
N LEU A 342 8.30 13.98 7.25
CA LEU A 342 6.93 13.48 7.11
C LEU A 342 6.35 12.99 8.43
N VAL A 343 7.14 12.31 9.26
CA VAL A 343 6.70 11.85 10.59
C VAL A 343 6.51 13.02 11.57
N LEU A 344 7.27 14.10 11.43
CA LEU A 344 7.07 15.32 12.22
C LEU A 344 5.85 16.12 11.74
N ILE A 345 5.47 16.06 10.48
CA ILE A 345 4.24 16.69 9.97
C ILE A 345 3.02 15.86 10.37
N ASP A 346 3.08 14.56 10.12
CA ASP A 346 2.00 13.61 10.43
C ASP A 346 2.53 12.35 11.14
N PRO A 347 2.48 12.31 12.47
CA PRO A 347 2.96 11.16 13.25
C PRO A 347 2.24 9.85 12.93
N TRP A 348 0.97 9.86 12.44
CA TRP A 348 0.23 8.65 12.07
C TRP A 348 0.81 7.94 10.85
N LEU A 349 1.56 8.62 10.01
CA LEU A 349 2.33 7.96 8.95
C LEU A 349 3.25 6.87 9.50
N SER A 350 3.73 7.01 10.74
CA SER A 350 4.56 6.00 11.40
C SER A 350 3.88 4.64 11.56
N ARG A 351 2.55 4.60 11.59
CA ARG A 351 1.73 3.38 11.67
C ARG A 351 1.12 2.97 10.33
N SER A 352 1.30 3.78 9.30
CA SER A 352 0.81 3.46 7.95
C SER A 352 1.61 2.32 7.32
N TRP A 353 0.95 1.22 7.00
CA TRP A 353 1.55 0.11 6.27
C TRP A 353 2.12 0.54 4.92
N GLY A 354 1.41 1.40 4.19
CA GLY A 354 1.88 1.95 2.92
C GLY A 354 3.16 2.76 3.06
N PHE A 355 3.29 3.56 4.14
CA PHE A 355 4.50 4.29 4.45
C PHE A 355 5.66 3.35 4.81
N ALA A 356 5.41 2.36 5.67
CA ALA A 356 6.40 1.36 6.06
C ALA A 356 6.93 0.57 4.85
N LEU A 357 6.04 0.06 4.00
CA LEU A 357 6.41 -0.64 2.76
C LEU A 357 7.25 0.24 1.83
N SER A 358 6.84 1.50 1.68
CA SER A 358 7.51 2.43 0.78
C SER A 358 8.91 2.82 1.26
N VAL A 359 9.09 3.06 2.56
CA VAL A 359 10.40 3.39 3.17
C VAL A 359 11.33 2.18 3.12
N THR A 360 10.86 1.00 3.52
CA THR A 360 11.68 -0.22 3.54
C THR A 360 12.06 -0.68 2.13
N ALA A 361 11.13 -0.63 1.14
CA ALA A 361 11.46 -0.90 -0.26
C ALA A 361 12.57 0.02 -0.78
N THR A 362 12.41 1.33 -0.56
CA THR A 362 13.40 2.33 -1.01
C THR A 362 14.75 2.14 -0.32
N ALA A 363 14.76 1.86 0.99
CA ALA A 363 15.97 1.56 1.74
C ALA A 363 16.67 0.32 1.17
N GLY A 364 15.93 -0.76 0.89
CA GLY A 364 16.43 -1.98 0.28
C GLY A 364 17.03 -1.74 -1.11
N ILE A 365 16.33 -1.02 -1.97
CA ILE A 365 16.82 -0.66 -3.31
C ILE A 365 18.12 0.15 -3.21
N LEU A 366 18.15 1.20 -2.41
CA LEU A 366 19.33 2.03 -2.21
C LEU A 366 20.50 1.25 -1.60
N TRP A 367 20.20 0.26 -0.74
CA TRP A 367 21.25 -0.52 -0.07
C TRP A 367 21.82 -1.63 -0.92
N TRP A 368 21.02 -2.37 -1.67
CA TRP A 368 21.42 -3.60 -2.35
C TRP A 368 21.45 -3.51 -3.88
N ALA A 369 20.46 -2.84 -4.52
CA ALA A 369 20.25 -2.96 -5.96
C ALA A 369 21.50 -2.59 -6.80
N GLY A 370 22.16 -1.48 -6.49
CA GLY A 370 23.34 -1.05 -7.25
C GLY A 370 24.52 -2.03 -7.17
N ARG A 371 24.72 -2.69 -6.01
CA ARG A 371 25.73 -3.73 -5.84
C ARG A 371 25.41 -4.97 -6.66
N TRP A 372 24.13 -5.35 -6.67
CA TRP A 372 23.67 -6.51 -7.41
C TRP A 372 23.69 -6.30 -8.92
N GLN A 373 23.33 -5.10 -9.39
CA GLN A 373 23.50 -4.71 -10.79
C GLN A 373 24.94 -4.82 -11.22
N THR A 374 25.88 -4.29 -10.43
CA THR A 374 27.32 -4.38 -10.70
C THR A 374 27.80 -5.84 -10.73
N ALA A 375 27.31 -6.68 -9.82
CA ALA A 375 27.64 -8.10 -9.78
C ALA A 375 27.18 -8.88 -11.03
N MET A 376 26.06 -8.47 -11.66
CA MET A 376 25.52 -9.10 -12.87
C MET A 376 26.13 -8.57 -14.17
N ARG A 377 26.85 -7.43 -14.16
CA ARG A 377 27.42 -6.80 -15.38
C ARG A 377 28.33 -7.70 -16.20
N GLY A 378 28.92 -8.72 -15.59
CA GLY A 378 29.80 -9.66 -16.29
C GLY A 378 29.07 -10.60 -17.27
N TRP A 379 27.72 -10.72 -17.16
CA TRP A 379 26.96 -11.65 -17.98
C TRP A 379 25.59 -11.12 -18.43
N ALA A 380 25.02 -10.12 -17.75
CA ALA A 380 23.71 -9.54 -18.06
C ALA A 380 23.85 -8.12 -18.64
N PRO A 381 23.07 -7.76 -19.65
CA PRO A 381 22.98 -6.37 -20.09
C PRO A 381 22.35 -5.50 -18.97
N GLY A 382 22.68 -4.19 -18.97
CA GLY A 382 22.33 -3.29 -17.88
C GLY A 382 20.83 -3.26 -17.56
N TRP A 383 19.99 -3.26 -18.61
CA TRP A 383 18.53 -3.26 -18.43
C TRP A 383 18.02 -4.53 -17.72
N LEU A 384 18.58 -5.70 -18.03
CA LEU A 384 18.21 -6.97 -17.37
C LEU A 384 18.68 -7.00 -15.92
N ALA A 385 19.92 -6.55 -15.67
CA ALA A 385 20.47 -6.46 -14.32
C ALA A 385 19.61 -5.52 -13.43
N GLU A 386 19.14 -4.41 -13.97
CA GLU A 386 18.26 -3.48 -13.28
C GLU A 386 16.87 -4.07 -13.01
N SER A 387 16.27 -4.68 -14.04
CA SER A 387 14.93 -5.32 -13.95
C SER A 387 14.87 -6.48 -12.95
N VAL A 388 16.00 -7.11 -12.63
CA VAL A 388 16.10 -8.16 -11.61
C VAL A 388 16.48 -7.57 -10.24
N ALA A 389 17.52 -6.72 -10.18
CA ALA A 389 18.07 -6.25 -8.91
C ALA A 389 17.11 -5.34 -8.14
N VAL A 390 16.38 -4.46 -8.82
CA VAL A 390 15.50 -3.50 -8.16
C VAL A 390 14.28 -4.19 -7.51
N PRO A 391 13.49 -5.01 -8.24
CA PRO A 391 12.38 -5.72 -7.62
C PRO A 391 12.82 -6.70 -6.52
N LEU A 392 13.92 -7.43 -6.73
CA LEU A 392 14.44 -8.38 -5.75
C LEU A 392 14.85 -7.68 -4.44
N ALA A 393 15.53 -6.53 -4.54
CA ALA A 393 15.91 -5.73 -3.38
C ALA A 393 14.70 -5.18 -2.62
N ALA A 394 13.70 -4.67 -3.36
CA ALA A 394 12.45 -4.22 -2.78
C ALA A 394 11.70 -5.37 -2.10
N GLN A 395 11.54 -6.51 -2.78
CA GLN A 395 10.82 -7.68 -2.26
C GLN A 395 11.45 -8.21 -0.99
N LEU A 396 12.77 -8.45 -0.95
CA LEU A 396 13.45 -8.94 0.25
C LEU A 396 13.34 -7.95 1.43
N ALA A 397 13.39 -6.64 1.16
CA ALA A 397 13.24 -5.63 2.20
C ALA A 397 11.81 -5.55 2.76
N THR A 398 10.79 -5.77 1.94
CA THR A 398 9.38 -5.62 2.31
C THR A 398 8.70 -6.93 2.69
N GLN A 399 9.30 -8.07 2.39
CA GLN A 399 8.66 -9.39 2.55
C GLN A 399 8.06 -9.63 3.95
N PRO A 400 8.73 -9.29 5.08
CA PRO A 400 8.12 -9.49 6.40
C PRO A 400 6.84 -8.68 6.60
N ILE A 401 6.81 -7.44 6.08
CA ILE A 401 5.65 -6.54 6.18
C ILE A 401 4.52 -7.04 5.28
N VAL A 402 4.84 -7.42 4.04
CA VAL A 402 3.86 -7.99 3.10
C VAL A 402 3.24 -9.26 3.69
N THR A 403 4.07 -10.14 4.27
CA THR A 403 3.60 -11.37 4.90
C THR A 403 2.74 -11.09 6.13
N ALA A 404 3.06 -10.07 6.93
CA ALA A 404 2.20 -9.66 8.05
C ALA A 404 0.80 -9.23 7.60
N LEU A 405 0.69 -8.61 6.42
CA LEU A 405 -0.57 -8.14 5.86
C LEU A 405 -1.35 -9.22 5.10
N SER A 406 -0.63 -10.08 4.35
CA SER A 406 -1.26 -11.04 3.44
C SER A 406 -1.43 -12.44 4.04
N GLY A 407 -0.65 -12.79 5.07
CA GLY A 407 -0.55 -14.15 5.60
C GLY A 407 0.20 -15.12 4.67
N GLN A 408 0.89 -14.62 3.64
CA GLN A 408 1.50 -15.47 2.60
C GLN A 408 2.85 -14.91 2.11
N VAL A 409 3.66 -15.82 1.56
CA VAL A 409 4.89 -15.49 0.84
C VAL A 409 4.70 -15.90 -0.62
N SER A 410 4.72 -14.92 -1.54
CA SER A 410 4.58 -15.20 -2.97
C SER A 410 5.84 -15.84 -3.52
N VAL A 411 5.72 -17.02 -4.10
CA VAL A 411 6.80 -17.74 -4.78
C VAL A 411 7.01 -17.18 -6.19
N VAL A 412 5.93 -16.85 -6.86
CA VAL A 412 5.94 -16.32 -8.25
C VAL A 412 6.21 -14.82 -8.32
N GLY A 413 6.25 -14.13 -7.18
CA GLY A 413 6.29 -12.66 -7.13
C GLY A 413 7.45 -12.02 -7.87
N LEU A 414 8.66 -12.60 -7.80
CA LEU A 414 9.80 -12.07 -8.53
C LEU A 414 9.61 -12.16 -10.05
N ALA A 415 9.14 -13.30 -10.55
CA ALA A 415 8.86 -13.50 -11.96
C ALA A 415 7.72 -12.59 -12.44
N ALA A 416 6.63 -12.52 -11.68
CA ALA A 416 5.50 -11.64 -11.99
C ALA A 416 5.95 -10.17 -12.09
N ASN A 417 6.77 -9.69 -11.16
CA ASN A 417 7.32 -8.33 -11.19
C ASN A 417 8.25 -8.09 -12.39
N LEU A 418 9.08 -9.07 -12.74
CA LEU A 418 9.99 -8.96 -13.87
C LEU A 418 9.23 -8.80 -15.20
N PHE A 419 8.14 -9.55 -15.38
CA PHE A 419 7.35 -9.52 -16.61
C PHE A 419 6.33 -8.37 -16.63
N ALA A 420 5.74 -8.00 -15.50
CA ALA A 420 4.79 -6.89 -15.41
C ALA A 420 5.48 -5.50 -15.48
N GLY A 421 6.67 -5.38 -14.88
CA GLY A 421 7.40 -4.13 -14.70
C GLY A 421 7.56 -3.27 -15.97
N PRO A 422 7.97 -3.81 -17.12
CA PRO A 422 8.16 -3.04 -18.36
C PRO A 422 6.91 -2.32 -18.86
N PHE A 423 5.72 -2.82 -18.53
CA PHE A 423 4.44 -2.27 -18.98
C PHE A 423 3.90 -1.15 -18.10
N VAL A 424 4.38 -1.04 -16.85
CA VAL A 424 3.93 -0.01 -15.90
C VAL A 424 4.20 1.41 -16.43
N GLY A 425 5.38 1.64 -17.00
CA GLY A 425 5.75 2.94 -17.56
C GLY A 425 4.83 3.40 -18.70
N PRO A 426 4.67 2.61 -19.77
CA PRO A 426 3.74 2.93 -20.85
C PRO A 426 2.30 3.16 -20.38
N VAL A 427 1.77 2.31 -19.50
CA VAL A 427 0.43 2.48 -18.92
C VAL A 427 0.31 3.80 -18.17
N THR A 428 1.30 4.13 -17.32
CA THR A 428 1.29 5.37 -16.55
C THR A 428 1.30 6.60 -17.47
N ILE A 429 2.16 6.62 -18.48
CA ILE A 429 2.27 7.76 -19.42
C ILE A 429 0.98 7.92 -20.24
N LEU A 430 0.48 6.83 -20.82
CA LEU A 430 -0.75 6.87 -21.63
C LEU A 430 -1.97 7.20 -20.77
N GLY A 431 -2.07 6.64 -19.56
CA GLY A 431 -3.18 6.94 -18.68
C GLY A 431 -3.16 8.40 -18.17
N LEU A 432 -2.00 8.95 -17.82
CA LEU A 432 -1.87 10.39 -17.51
C LEU A 432 -2.24 11.26 -18.71
N ALA A 433 -1.80 10.89 -19.92
CA ALA A 433 -2.17 11.59 -21.14
C ALA A 433 -3.68 11.52 -21.39
N ALA A 434 -4.30 10.34 -21.23
CA ALA A 434 -5.74 10.18 -21.36
C ALA A 434 -6.51 11.06 -20.37
N GLY A 435 -6.08 11.09 -19.09
CA GLY A 435 -6.66 11.96 -18.07
C GLY A 435 -6.52 13.46 -18.38
N LEU A 436 -5.38 13.91 -18.91
CA LEU A 436 -5.19 15.31 -19.31
C LEU A 436 -6.02 15.67 -20.55
N ILE A 437 -6.01 14.80 -21.56
CA ILE A 437 -6.77 15.02 -22.81
C ILE A 437 -8.27 15.00 -22.54
N SER A 438 -8.75 14.23 -21.58
CA SER A 438 -10.17 14.17 -21.24
C SER A 438 -10.75 15.51 -20.76
N LEU A 439 -9.91 16.40 -20.23
CA LEU A 439 -10.31 17.76 -19.82
C LEU A 439 -10.69 18.64 -21.02
N VAL A 440 -10.24 18.27 -22.23
CA VAL A 440 -10.47 19.05 -23.46
C VAL A 440 -11.31 18.25 -24.48
N SER A 441 -11.02 16.98 -24.67
CA SER A 441 -11.65 16.11 -25.66
C SER A 441 -11.85 14.70 -25.16
N PRO A 442 -13.06 14.33 -24.71
CA PRO A 442 -13.38 12.98 -24.27
C PRO A 442 -13.15 11.90 -25.34
N GLY A 443 -13.43 12.21 -26.61
CA GLY A 443 -13.25 11.26 -27.72
C GLY A 443 -11.79 10.90 -27.97
N LEU A 444 -10.88 11.88 -27.97
CA LEU A 444 -9.45 11.63 -28.08
C LEU A 444 -8.90 10.92 -26.84
N ALA A 445 -9.41 11.25 -25.66
CA ALA A 445 -9.05 10.57 -24.42
C ALA A 445 -9.39 9.08 -24.48
N GLY A 446 -10.54 8.71 -25.07
CA GLY A 446 -10.94 7.32 -25.28
C GLY A 446 -9.96 6.53 -26.16
N LEU A 447 -9.42 7.14 -27.23
CA LEU A 447 -8.40 6.50 -28.08
C LEU A 447 -7.10 6.24 -27.31
N VAL A 448 -6.65 7.22 -26.51
CA VAL A 448 -5.45 7.07 -25.71
C VAL A 448 -5.69 6.08 -24.55
N GLY A 449 -6.89 6.09 -23.96
CA GLY A 449 -7.34 5.13 -22.96
C GLY A 449 -7.35 3.70 -23.52
N TRP A 450 -7.84 3.49 -24.72
CA TRP A 450 -7.79 2.20 -25.42
C TRP A 450 -6.33 1.71 -25.55
N ALA A 451 -5.41 2.57 -25.98
CA ALA A 451 -3.99 2.21 -26.05
C ALA A 451 -3.41 1.86 -24.68
N ALA A 452 -3.78 2.60 -23.61
CA ALA A 452 -3.40 2.28 -22.23
C ALA A 452 -3.95 0.92 -21.78
N GLY A 453 -5.17 0.58 -22.18
CA GLY A 453 -5.80 -0.73 -21.95
C GLY A 453 -5.01 -1.88 -22.56
N TRP A 454 -4.53 -1.75 -23.78
CA TRP A 454 -3.64 -2.74 -24.39
C TRP A 454 -2.28 -2.86 -23.72
N CYS A 455 -1.73 -1.75 -23.23
CA CYS A 455 -0.50 -1.76 -22.47
C CYS A 455 -0.66 -2.40 -21.08
N VAL A 456 -1.84 -2.34 -20.46
CA VAL A 456 -2.09 -2.97 -19.15
C VAL A 456 -2.44 -4.45 -19.26
N GLN A 457 -2.91 -4.92 -20.41
CA GLN A 457 -3.30 -6.32 -20.60
C GLN A 457 -2.20 -7.34 -20.27
N PRO A 458 -0.92 -7.13 -20.64
CA PRO A 458 0.15 -8.04 -20.22
C PRO A 458 0.31 -8.14 -18.71
N ILE A 459 0.05 -7.06 -17.96
CA ILE A 459 0.10 -7.08 -16.49
C ILE A 459 -1.01 -7.97 -15.93
N VAL A 460 -2.24 -7.83 -16.44
CA VAL A 460 -3.38 -8.68 -16.07
C VAL A 460 -3.09 -10.14 -16.40
N LEU A 461 -2.59 -10.42 -17.60
CA LEU A 461 -2.27 -11.79 -18.03
C LEU A 461 -1.19 -12.42 -17.15
N VAL A 462 -0.10 -11.68 -16.86
CA VAL A 462 0.97 -12.17 -15.96
C VAL A 462 0.42 -12.46 -14.57
N ALA A 463 -0.42 -11.56 -14.02
CA ALA A 463 -1.02 -11.76 -12.71
C ALA A 463 -1.89 -13.01 -12.68
N HIS A 464 -2.77 -13.18 -13.67
CA HIS A 464 -3.69 -14.32 -13.75
C HIS A 464 -2.93 -15.64 -13.94
N LEU A 465 -2.00 -15.72 -14.91
CA LEU A 465 -1.20 -16.92 -15.15
C LEU A 465 -0.31 -17.28 -13.96
N ALA A 466 0.31 -16.30 -13.31
CA ALA A 466 1.14 -16.56 -12.16
C ALA A 466 0.31 -16.97 -10.93
N ALA A 467 -0.88 -16.39 -10.73
CA ALA A 467 -1.78 -16.75 -9.64
C ALA A 467 -2.37 -18.15 -9.79
N SER A 468 -2.55 -18.64 -11.04
CA SER A 468 -3.07 -19.98 -11.32
C SER A 468 -2.06 -21.11 -11.05
N ALA A 469 -0.78 -20.78 -10.78
CA ALA A 469 0.22 -21.81 -10.44
C ALA A 469 -0.14 -22.52 -9.12
N PRO A 470 -0.01 -23.86 -9.04
CA PRO A 470 -0.45 -24.65 -7.87
C PRO A 470 0.16 -24.23 -6.53
N ALA A 471 1.38 -23.68 -6.55
CA ALA A 471 2.09 -23.16 -5.38
C ALA A 471 2.52 -21.70 -5.57
N ALA A 472 1.64 -20.87 -6.15
CA ALA A 472 1.92 -19.45 -6.41
C ALA A 472 2.30 -18.68 -5.14
N ALA A 473 1.69 -19.02 -4.02
CA ALA A 473 2.00 -18.46 -2.70
C ALA A 473 1.94 -19.53 -1.62
N TRP A 474 2.78 -19.39 -0.61
CA TRP A 474 2.78 -20.24 0.57
C TRP A 474 2.17 -19.51 1.76
N SER A 475 1.23 -20.17 2.45
CA SER A 475 0.69 -19.66 3.69
C SER A 475 1.79 -19.57 4.76
N TRP A 476 1.84 -18.46 5.49
CA TRP A 476 2.82 -18.19 6.52
C TRP A 476 2.14 -17.72 7.80
N ARG A 477 2.47 -18.34 8.93
CA ARG A 477 1.95 -17.87 10.23
C ARG A 477 2.50 -16.48 10.55
N SER A 478 1.62 -15.48 10.67
CA SER A 478 1.99 -14.08 10.90
C SER A 478 2.16 -13.75 12.40
N THR A 479 2.84 -14.63 13.18
CA THR A 479 3.20 -14.31 14.55
C THR A 479 4.45 -13.42 14.58
N PRO A 480 4.65 -12.59 15.63
CA PRO A 480 5.85 -11.74 15.72
C PRO A 480 7.16 -12.52 15.59
N ALA A 481 7.24 -13.73 16.17
CA ALA A 481 8.43 -14.56 16.10
C ALA A 481 8.72 -15.08 14.69
N THR A 482 7.69 -15.58 13.98
CA THR A 482 7.84 -16.09 12.61
C THR A 482 8.12 -14.97 11.60
N LEU A 483 7.57 -13.77 11.82
CA LEU A 483 7.88 -12.59 11.00
C LEU A 483 9.31 -12.09 11.26
N ALA A 484 9.78 -12.11 12.50
CA ALA A 484 11.17 -11.78 12.83
C ALA A 484 12.15 -12.79 12.18
N LEU A 485 11.84 -14.09 12.25
CA LEU A 485 12.62 -15.13 11.57
C LEU A 485 12.69 -14.92 10.06
N LEU A 486 11.54 -14.62 9.44
CA LEU A 486 11.46 -14.29 8.00
C LEU A 486 12.31 -13.05 7.68
N GLY A 487 12.26 -12.01 8.52
CA GLY A 487 13.07 -10.81 8.37
C GLY A 487 14.56 -11.11 8.41
N VAL A 488 15.01 -11.89 9.39
CA VAL A 488 16.41 -12.34 9.49
C VAL A 488 16.80 -13.16 8.25
N ALA A 489 15.96 -14.09 7.81
CA ALA A 489 16.21 -14.89 6.61
C ALA A 489 16.34 -14.01 5.35
N CYS A 490 15.46 -13.01 5.17
CA CYS A 490 15.53 -12.04 4.06
C CYS A 490 16.84 -11.23 4.11
N VAL A 491 17.27 -10.76 5.27
CA VAL A 491 18.52 -10.01 5.43
C VAL A 491 19.74 -10.91 5.12
N ILE A 492 19.76 -12.14 5.62
CA ILE A 492 20.81 -13.13 5.32
C ILE A 492 20.84 -13.41 3.81
N CYS A 493 19.68 -13.65 3.20
CA CYS A 493 19.54 -13.85 1.77
C CYS A 493 20.13 -12.66 0.99
N ALA A 494 19.72 -11.45 1.33
CA ALA A 494 20.16 -10.24 0.66
C ALA A 494 21.65 -9.93 0.85
N ALA A 495 22.19 -10.15 2.06
CA ALA A 495 23.57 -9.78 2.40
C ALA A 495 24.59 -10.85 2.05
N LEU A 496 24.24 -12.13 2.13
CA LEU A 496 25.17 -13.25 2.00
C LEU A 496 24.92 -14.11 0.76
N VAL A 497 23.64 -14.44 0.47
CA VAL A 497 23.31 -15.36 -0.63
C VAL A 497 23.35 -14.64 -1.98
N MET A 498 22.64 -13.53 -2.12
CA MET A 498 22.53 -12.82 -3.41
C MET A 498 23.90 -12.35 -3.97
N PRO A 499 24.84 -11.80 -3.18
CA PRO A 499 26.18 -11.45 -3.69
C PRO A 499 26.98 -12.65 -4.22
N ARG A 500 26.65 -13.87 -3.82
CA ARG A 500 27.30 -15.11 -4.29
C ARG A 500 26.62 -15.72 -5.51
N VAL A 501 25.30 -15.58 -5.59
CA VAL A 501 24.44 -16.14 -6.65
C VAL A 501 24.47 -15.27 -7.90
N LEU A 502 24.21 -13.97 -7.75
CA LEU A 502 24.01 -13.05 -8.88
C LEU A 502 25.22 -12.88 -9.83
N PRO A 503 26.50 -12.98 -9.41
CA PRO A 503 27.62 -12.95 -10.34
C PRO A 503 27.69 -14.16 -11.26
N ARG A 504 27.03 -15.28 -10.91
CA ARG A 504 27.14 -16.57 -11.59
C ARG A 504 25.85 -16.90 -12.33
N ARG A 505 25.84 -16.69 -13.66
CA ARG A 505 24.66 -16.95 -14.50
C ARG A 505 24.03 -18.34 -14.28
N TRP A 506 24.85 -19.37 -14.05
CA TRP A 506 24.37 -20.72 -13.78
C TRP A 506 23.58 -20.84 -12.48
N LEU A 507 24.05 -20.20 -11.41
CA LEU A 507 23.32 -20.20 -10.14
C LEU A 507 22.00 -19.41 -10.26
N VAL A 508 21.98 -18.31 -11.01
CA VAL A 508 20.75 -17.56 -11.30
C VAL A 508 19.78 -18.42 -12.09
N ALA A 509 20.26 -19.11 -13.13
CA ALA A 509 19.43 -20.03 -13.92
C ALA A 509 18.90 -21.18 -13.07
N THR A 510 19.75 -21.82 -12.26
CA THR A 510 19.33 -22.88 -11.33
C THR A 510 18.29 -22.38 -10.35
N PHE A 511 18.49 -21.22 -9.76
CA PHE A 511 17.52 -20.62 -8.83
C PHE A 511 16.19 -20.31 -9.52
N ALA A 512 16.22 -19.77 -10.74
CA ALA A 512 15.01 -19.52 -11.53
C ALA A 512 14.27 -20.83 -11.85
N VAL A 513 14.98 -21.89 -12.26
CA VAL A 513 14.39 -23.21 -12.51
C VAL A 513 13.77 -23.78 -11.23
N LEU A 514 14.46 -23.68 -10.09
CA LEU A 514 13.92 -24.17 -8.81
C LEU A 514 12.68 -23.40 -8.37
N LEU A 515 12.62 -22.09 -8.62
CA LEU A 515 11.41 -21.29 -8.37
C LEU A 515 10.25 -21.74 -9.26
N VAL A 516 10.50 -21.97 -10.56
CA VAL A 516 9.48 -22.49 -11.49
C VAL A 516 9.00 -23.87 -11.04
N ILE A 517 9.91 -24.79 -10.75
CA ILE A 517 9.55 -26.14 -10.26
C ILE A 517 8.76 -26.01 -8.95
N GLY A 518 9.17 -25.13 -8.03
CA GLY A 518 8.49 -24.89 -6.77
C GLY A 518 7.07 -24.34 -6.95
N ALA A 519 6.87 -23.44 -7.93
CA ALA A 519 5.57 -22.87 -8.24
C ALA A 519 4.60 -23.89 -8.86
N PHE A 520 5.11 -24.83 -9.65
CA PHE A 520 4.28 -25.87 -10.28
C PHE A 520 4.17 -27.18 -9.49
N ARG A 521 4.96 -27.36 -8.44
CA ARG A 521 4.75 -28.46 -7.49
C ARG A 521 3.63 -28.06 -6.53
N ALA A 522 2.52 -28.79 -6.59
CA ALA A 522 1.51 -28.71 -5.53
C ALA A 522 2.21 -28.87 -4.16
N PRO A 523 2.01 -27.96 -3.21
CA PRO A 523 2.54 -28.18 -1.87
C PRO A 523 2.06 -29.55 -1.41
N PRO A 524 2.92 -30.36 -0.73
CA PRO A 524 2.44 -31.58 -0.14
C PRO A 524 1.24 -31.19 0.72
N GLN A 525 0.06 -31.59 0.29
CA GLN A 525 -1.12 -31.48 1.12
C GLN A 525 -0.74 -32.28 2.36
N ALA A 526 -0.51 -31.60 3.46
CA ALA A 526 -0.44 -32.24 4.76
C ALA A 526 -1.83 -32.88 4.89
N GLY A 527 -1.92 -34.16 4.53
CA GLY A 527 -3.16 -34.89 4.64
C GLY A 527 -3.64 -34.73 6.08
N TRP A 528 -4.90 -34.46 6.23
CA TRP A 528 -5.50 -34.45 7.56
C TRP A 528 -5.17 -35.81 8.21
N PRO A 529 -4.88 -35.85 9.50
CA PRO A 529 -4.70 -37.14 10.18
C PRO A 529 -5.86 -38.06 9.81
N GLY A 530 -5.58 -39.29 9.38
CA GLY A 530 -6.61 -40.22 8.93
C GLY A 530 -7.73 -40.46 9.96
N GLU A 531 -7.48 -40.14 11.22
CA GLU A 531 -8.39 -40.24 12.37
C GLU A 531 -8.71 -38.86 12.97
N TRP A 532 -9.18 -37.91 12.15
CA TRP A 532 -9.69 -36.65 12.70
C TRP A 532 -11.07 -36.90 13.35
N ALA A 533 -11.35 -36.19 14.46
CA ALA A 533 -12.65 -36.25 15.11
C ALA A 533 -13.50 -35.00 14.81
N VAL A 534 -12.90 -33.82 14.90
CA VAL A 534 -13.56 -32.53 14.62
C VAL A 534 -12.59 -31.65 13.82
N ILE A 535 -13.15 -30.97 12.81
CA ILE A 535 -12.43 -29.98 12.00
C ILE A 535 -13.24 -28.70 11.94
N ALA A 536 -12.60 -27.58 12.24
CA ALA A 536 -13.13 -26.25 11.93
C ALA A 536 -12.61 -25.86 10.53
N CYS A 537 -13.51 -25.65 9.58
CA CYS A 537 -13.17 -25.18 8.24
C CYS A 537 -12.83 -23.67 8.29
N ASP A 538 -11.78 -23.27 7.58
CA ASP A 538 -11.47 -21.86 7.38
C ASP A 538 -12.40 -21.30 6.28
N VAL A 539 -13.58 -20.88 6.69
CA VAL A 539 -14.61 -20.31 5.82
C VAL A 539 -14.71 -18.79 5.91
N GLY A 540 -13.72 -18.15 6.56
CA GLY A 540 -13.70 -16.71 6.80
C GLY A 540 -14.44 -16.32 8.07
N GLN A 541 -15.14 -15.16 8.05
CA GLN A 541 -15.93 -14.71 9.20
C GLN A 541 -17.24 -15.50 9.28
N GLY A 542 -17.28 -16.52 10.14
CA GLY A 542 -18.43 -17.41 10.32
C GLY A 542 -17.99 -18.76 10.84
N GLY A 543 -18.91 -19.70 10.93
CA GLY A 543 -18.68 -21.05 11.43
C GLY A 543 -18.98 -22.13 10.37
N ALA A 544 -18.08 -23.10 10.22
CA ALA A 544 -18.37 -24.39 9.58
C ALA A 544 -17.53 -25.45 10.28
N GLN A 545 -18.19 -26.38 10.97
CA GLN A 545 -17.52 -27.42 11.75
C GLN A 545 -17.93 -28.78 11.25
N LEU A 546 -16.95 -29.63 11.00
CA LEU A 546 -17.13 -31.02 10.61
C LEU A 546 -16.88 -31.92 11.81
N ILE A 547 -17.81 -32.81 12.11
CA ILE A 547 -17.67 -33.85 13.11
C ILE A 547 -17.70 -35.17 12.33
N ARG A 548 -16.66 -35.99 12.48
CA ARG A 548 -16.56 -37.26 11.75
C ARG A 548 -17.61 -38.24 12.24
N ALA A 549 -18.42 -38.73 11.34
CA ALA A 549 -19.42 -39.80 11.62
C ALA A 549 -18.91 -41.19 11.18
N ALA A 550 -18.25 -41.25 10.03
CA ALA A 550 -17.64 -42.47 9.48
C ALA A 550 -16.62 -42.08 8.37
N PRO A 551 -15.85 -43.03 7.79
CA PRO A 551 -15.03 -42.72 6.64
C PRO A 551 -15.84 -42.11 5.49
N GLY A 552 -15.45 -40.91 5.04
CA GLY A 552 -16.15 -40.15 3.99
C GLY A 552 -17.49 -39.53 4.42
N ARG A 553 -17.91 -39.64 5.69
CA ARG A 553 -19.16 -39.11 6.23
C ARG A 553 -18.90 -38.18 7.40
N ALA A 554 -19.60 -37.06 7.43
CA ALA A 554 -19.49 -36.09 8.51
C ALA A 554 -20.87 -35.50 8.90
N ILE A 555 -20.94 -35.00 10.12
CA ILE A 555 -21.96 -34.02 10.54
C ILE A 555 -21.37 -32.66 10.27
N LEU A 556 -22.10 -31.80 9.59
CA LEU A 556 -21.69 -30.42 9.32
C LEU A 556 -22.55 -29.48 10.17
N VAL A 557 -21.90 -28.70 11.02
CA VAL A 557 -22.55 -27.64 11.80
C VAL A 557 -22.21 -26.31 11.17
N ASP A 558 -23.22 -25.63 10.64
CA ASP A 558 -23.14 -24.43 9.83
C ASP A 558 -22.28 -24.59 8.55
N THR A 559 -22.38 -23.64 7.65
CA THR A 559 -21.71 -23.72 6.33
C THR A 559 -20.76 -22.57 6.06
N GLY A 560 -20.69 -21.60 6.98
CA GLY A 560 -19.94 -20.36 6.77
C GLY A 560 -20.50 -19.49 5.65
N PRO A 561 -19.85 -18.33 5.36
CA PRO A 561 -20.32 -17.39 4.37
C PRO A 561 -19.87 -17.70 2.93
N ASP A 562 -18.76 -18.45 2.75
CA ASP A 562 -18.13 -18.67 1.44
C ASP A 562 -18.29 -20.12 0.96
N PRO A 563 -19.09 -20.35 -0.11
CA PRO A 563 -19.28 -21.69 -0.69
C PRO A 563 -17.97 -22.34 -1.19
N ASN A 564 -17.04 -21.54 -1.73
CA ASN A 564 -15.81 -22.07 -2.28
C ASN A 564 -14.84 -22.52 -1.18
N ALA A 565 -14.76 -21.78 -0.09
CA ALA A 565 -13.97 -22.15 1.07
C ALA A 565 -14.51 -23.42 1.73
N LEU A 566 -15.84 -23.56 1.86
CA LEU A 566 -16.46 -24.77 2.37
C LEU A 566 -16.20 -25.96 1.45
N ARG A 567 -16.39 -25.80 0.13
CA ARG A 567 -16.12 -26.86 -0.86
C ARG A 567 -14.67 -27.35 -0.78
N ALA A 568 -13.72 -26.42 -0.70
CA ALA A 568 -12.31 -26.75 -0.57
C ALA A 568 -12.01 -27.52 0.73
N CYS A 569 -12.63 -27.13 1.85
CA CYS A 569 -12.50 -27.83 3.12
C CYS A 569 -13.04 -29.26 3.03
N LEU A 570 -14.28 -29.44 2.57
CA LEU A 570 -14.91 -30.77 2.41
C LEU A 570 -14.09 -31.71 1.52
N ALA A 571 -13.59 -31.18 0.40
CA ALA A 571 -12.73 -31.92 -0.51
C ALA A 571 -11.38 -32.31 0.13
N SER A 572 -10.76 -31.40 0.88
CA SER A 572 -9.47 -31.64 1.54
C SER A 572 -9.52 -32.73 2.60
N VAL A 573 -10.69 -32.90 3.23
CA VAL A 573 -10.95 -33.89 4.27
C VAL A 573 -11.52 -35.21 3.72
N GLY A 574 -11.90 -35.21 2.44
CA GLY A 574 -12.48 -36.40 1.76
C GLY A 574 -13.92 -36.69 2.20
N VAL A 575 -14.69 -35.68 2.58
CA VAL A 575 -16.11 -35.80 2.92
C VAL A 575 -16.92 -35.87 1.64
N SER A 576 -17.54 -37.00 1.39
CA SER A 576 -18.40 -37.25 0.22
C SER A 576 -19.90 -37.30 0.55
N ARG A 577 -20.25 -37.31 1.83
CA ARG A 577 -21.64 -37.36 2.32
C ARG A 577 -21.78 -36.64 3.67
N ILE A 578 -22.84 -35.88 3.85
CA ILE A 578 -23.20 -35.23 5.10
C ILE A 578 -24.35 -36.02 5.72
N SER A 579 -24.10 -36.68 6.86
CA SER A 579 -25.13 -37.44 7.57
C SER A 579 -26.16 -36.49 8.23
N VAL A 580 -25.68 -35.39 8.83
CA VAL A 580 -26.55 -34.38 9.43
C VAL A 580 -25.96 -33.00 9.12
N LEU A 581 -26.78 -32.13 8.57
CA LEU A 581 -26.49 -30.72 8.46
C LEU A 581 -27.25 -29.97 9.58
N VAL A 582 -26.54 -29.34 10.45
CA VAL A 582 -27.12 -28.51 11.51
C VAL A 582 -26.92 -27.05 11.14
N LEU A 583 -28.00 -26.30 10.98
CA LEU A 583 -27.97 -24.85 10.78
C LEU A 583 -28.41 -24.19 12.08
N THR A 584 -27.50 -23.55 12.77
CA THR A 584 -27.76 -22.97 14.10
C THR A 584 -28.71 -21.78 14.03
N HIS A 585 -28.57 -20.97 12.98
CA HIS A 585 -29.45 -19.84 12.68
C HIS A 585 -29.22 -19.34 11.24
N SER A 586 -30.17 -18.55 10.70
CA SER A 586 -30.22 -18.16 9.29
C SER A 586 -29.35 -16.97 8.89
N HIS A 587 -28.30 -16.61 9.63
CA HIS A 587 -27.37 -15.54 9.23
C HIS A 587 -26.40 -16.01 8.14
N ALA A 588 -25.98 -15.10 7.26
CA ALA A 588 -25.13 -15.41 6.11
C ALA A 588 -23.80 -16.06 6.46
N ASP A 589 -23.24 -15.74 7.60
CA ASP A 589 -22.00 -16.31 8.14
C ASP A 589 -22.16 -17.75 8.66
N HIS A 590 -23.40 -18.28 8.65
CA HIS A 590 -23.74 -19.66 9.02
C HIS A 590 -24.38 -20.44 7.87
N VAL A 591 -25.10 -19.80 6.95
CA VAL A 591 -25.84 -20.48 5.86
C VAL A 591 -25.35 -20.09 4.46
N GLY A 592 -24.47 -19.10 4.32
CA GLY A 592 -23.99 -18.61 3.01
C GLY A 592 -23.28 -19.65 2.19
N GLY A 593 -22.65 -20.66 2.81
CA GLY A 593 -21.97 -21.77 2.15
C GLY A 593 -22.87 -22.89 1.63
N LEU A 594 -24.19 -22.86 1.87
CA LEU A 594 -25.13 -23.88 1.39
C LEU A 594 -25.00 -24.23 -0.10
N PRO A 595 -24.77 -23.28 -1.03
CA PRO A 595 -24.54 -23.62 -2.45
C PRO A 595 -23.36 -24.55 -2.71
N ALA A 596 -22.43 -24.71 -1.77
CA ALA A 596 -21.32 -25.65 -1.91
C ALA A 596 -21.74 -27.12 -1.77
N ILE A 597 -22.88 -27.37 -1.13
CA ILE A 597 -23.37 -28.73 -0.87
C ILE A 597 -24.68 -29.00 -1.60
N ALA A 598 -25.45 -28.01 -1.96
CA ALA A 598 -26.72 -28.15 -2.64
C ALA A 598 -26.53 -28.76 -4.03
N GLY A 599 -26.98 -30.01 -4.19
CA GLY A 599 -26.87 -30.79 -5.44
C GLY A 599 -25.49 -31.41 -5.72
N GLU A 600 -24.45 -31.10 -4.91
CA GLU A 600 -23.10 -31.65 -5.08
C GLU A 600 -22.79 -32.78 -4.07
N ILE A 601 -23.23 -32.60 -2.82
CA ILE A 601 -22.97 -33.57 -1.74
C ILE A 601 -24.29 -34.03 -1.13
N PRO A 602 -24.57 -35.36 -1.07
CA PRO A 602 -25.79 -35.88 -0.46
C PRO A 602 -25.88 -35.52 1.03
N VAL A 603 -26.98 -34.92 1.45
CA VAL A 603 -27.33 -34.60 2.85
C VAL A 603 -28.48 -35.49 3.28
N GLU A 604 -28.31 -36.29 4.35
CA GLU A 604 -29.31 -37.27 4.78
C GLU A 604 -30.37 -36.60 5.69
N MET A 605 -29.96 -35.66 6.53
CA MET A 605 -30.85 -34.98 7.46
C MET A 605 -30.43 -33.51 7.60
N VAL A 606 -31.41 -32.62 7.70
CA VAL A 606 -31.17 -31.18 8.01
C VAL A 606 -31.90 -30.84 9.29
N LEU A 607 -31.16 -30.23 10.24
CA LEU A 607 -31.69 -29.66 11.47
C LEU A 607 -31.53 -28.16 11.41
N VAL A 608 -32.57 -27.44 11.70
CA VAL A 608 -32.59 -25.95 11.70
C VAL A 608 -32.98 -25.50 13.10
N GLY A 609 -32.13 -24.61 13.69
CA GLY A 609 -32.34 -23.99 15.01
C GLY A 609 -33.22 -22.75 14.95
#